data_8c5922910e46981e69f5ef2df2cbbee3
#
_entry.id   8c5922910e46981e69f5ef2df2cbbee3
#
_cell.length_a   1.000
_cell.length_b   1.000
_cell.length_c   1.000
_cell.angle_alpha   90.00
_cell.angle_beta   90.00
_cell.angle_gamma   90.00
#
_symmetry.space_group_name_H-M   'P 1'
#
loop_
_entity.id
_entity.type
_entity.pdbx_description
1 polymer ?
#
loop_
_entity_poly.entity_id
_entity_poly.type
_entity_poly.pdbx_seq_one_letter_code
_entity_poly.pdbx_strand_id
1 'polypeptide(L)'
;MVLLRRVALPLLLALAVVGCPRVAWSLVWYTAWVTTMYTDPGTNRTVQESTESGRYGDGSPKDNAQGLVGIPGGSGGERPHMEGCAPGIDYEIPRPPGAQSAGXTPPSWIALVAHGGCSLKDKIANAVRKRAAAVVIYNEPRFGNSTLTMSYNYGTGNAVVIMVGYPKGMEILELVRRGIPVRMSIGVGKQHVQXYISGQSVVFVSIAFITMMIISLAWLIFFYIQRFLYSGSHFRSQGHREETIKAIGQLSLHIVKHEDKGLNVDAENCAVCIENYKPKDIVRILPCKHVFHRHCLDPWLLEHRTCPMCKLDVIKALGYWVGWKCVT
;
A
#
# COMPACT_ATOMS: atom_id res chain seq x y z
N MET A 1 -21.15 -18.78 -14.95
CA MET A 1 -20.11 -19.33 -14.05
C MET A 1 -18.69 -19.12 -14.57
N VAL A 2 -18.42 -19.26 -15.86
CA VAL A 2 -17.08 -19.14 -16.45
C VAL A 2 -16.54 -17.70 -16.40
N LEU A 3 -17.40 -16.69 -16.56
CA LEU A 3 -16.99 -15.26 -16.52
C LEU A 3 -16.57 -14.82 -15.11
N LEU A 4 -17.22 -15.31 -14.06
CA LEU A 4 -16.86 -15.00 -12.67
C LEU A 4 -15.46 -15.51 -12.30
N ARG A 5 -15.07 -16.66 -12.85
CA ARG A 5 -13.75 -17.27 -12.61
C ARG A 5 -12.62 -16.49 -13.28
N ARG A 6 -12.88 -15.91 -14.46
CA ARG A 6 -11.84 -15.15 -15.21
C ARG A 6 -11.51 -13.79 -14.59
N VAL A 7 -12.44 -13.23 -13.81
CA VAL A 7 -12.21 -11.92 -13.15
C VAL A 7 -11.75 -12.10 -11.70
N ALA A 8 -12.22 -13.15 -11.02
CA ALA A 8 -11.87 -13.41 -9.62
C ALA A 8 -10.39 -13.81 -9.44
N LEU A 9 -9.82 -14.55 -10.38
CA LEU A 9 -8.44 -15.04 -10.26
C LEU A 9 -7.40 -13.92 -10.33
N PRO A 10 -7.44 -12.98 -11.29
CA PRO A 10 -6.49 -11.85 -11.29
C PRO A 10 -6.71 -10.89 -10.11
N LEU A 11 -7.94 -10.77 -9.61
CA LEU A 11 -8.23 -9.95 -8.42
C LEU A 11 -7.63 -10.57 -7.15
N LEU A 12 -7.73 -11.90 -7.01
CA LEU A 12 -7.12 -12.63 -5.88
C LEU A 12 -5.59 -12.59 -5.96
N LEU A 13 -5.01 -12.68 -7.15
CA LEU A 13 -3.57 -12.54 -7.36
C LEU A 13 -3.09 -11.10 -7.05
N ALA A 14 -3.84 -10.10 -7.45
CA ALA A 14 -3.55 -8.70 -7.13
C ALA A 14 -3.63 -8.46 -5.62
N LEU A 15 -4.62 -9.02 -4.94
CA LEU A 15 -4.77 -8.95 -3.48
C LEU A 15 -3.64 -9.70 -2.77
N ALA A 16 -3.17 -10.82 -3.30
CA ALA A 16 -2.05 -11.58 -2.74
C ALA A 16 -0.72 -10.82 -2.88
N VAL A 17 -0.52 -10.10 -3.98
CA VAL A 17 0.68 -9.27 -4.20
C VAL A 17 0.67 -8.04 -3.29
N VAL A 18 -0.50 -7.45 -3.05
CA VAL A 18 -0.66 -6.30 -2.15
C VAL A 18 -0.59 -6.75 -0.68
N GLY A 19 -1.08 -7.95 -0.37
CA GLY A 19 -1.10 -8.50 0.98
C GLY A 19 0.21 -9.16 1.43
N CYS A 20 1.22 -9.25 0.55
CA CYS A 20 2.55 -9.69 0.98
C CYS A 20 3.11 -8.60 1.91
N PRO A 21 3.38 -8.89 3.21
CA PRO A 21 3.99 -7.90 4.08
C PRO A 21 5.39 -7.63 3.56
N ARG A 22 5.53 -6.66 2.68
CA ARG A 22 6.83 -6.07 2.41
C ARG A 22 7.31 -5.55 3.75
N VAL A 23 8.37 -6.18 4.22
CA VAL A 23 9.03 -5.82 5.49
C VAL A 23 9.14 -4.29 5.54
N ALA A 24 8.32 -3.69 6.37
CA ALA A 24 8.46 -2.28 6.65
C ALA A 24 9.80 -2.13 7.34
N TRP A 25 10.79 -1.60 6.62
CA TRP A 25 12.09 -1.31 7.20
C TRP A 25 11.86 -0.23 8.25
N SER A 26 11.81 -0.65 9.51
CA SER A 26 11.80 0.28 10.61
C SER A 26 13.25 0.65 10.91
N LEU A 27 13.58 1.92 10.77
CA LEU A 27 14.87 2.42 11.21
C LEU A 27 14.82 2.51 12.74
N VAL A 28 15.52 1.59 13.38
CA VAL A 28 15.66 1.56 14.84
C VAL A 28 17.01 2.17 15.20
N TRP A 29 17.00 3.19 16.05
CA TRP A 29 18.23 3.82 16.53
C TRP A 29 18.13 4.15 18.01
N TYR A 30 19.28 4.26 18.64
CA TYR A 30 19.39 4.45 20.11
C TYR A 30 20.11 5.75 20.40
N THR A 31 19.58 6.51 21.36
CA THR A 31 20.31 7.63 21.96
C THR A 31 21.34 7.10 22.95
N ALA A 32 22.28 7.95 23.32
CA ALA A 32 23.30 7.64 24.30
C ALA A 32 23.33 8.71 25.41
N TRP A 33 23.32 8.26 26.64
CA TRP A 33 23.65 9.12 27.77
C TRP A 33 25.15 9.32 27.78
N VAL A 34 25.59 10.59 27.79
CA VAL A 34 27.00 10.97 27.88
C VAL A 34 27.18 11.68 29.21
N THR A 35 27.92 11.04 30.11
CA THR A 35 28.28 11.63 31.38
C THR A 35 29.76 11.96 31.38
N THR A 36 30.09 13.22 31.58
CA THR A 36 31.48 13.69 31.71
C THR A 36 31.76 14.10 33.14
N MET A 37 32.95 13.77 33.63
CA MET A 37 33.41 14.10 34.99
C MET A 37 34.85 14.63 34.90
N TYR A 38 35.12 15.79 35.46
CA TYR A 38 36.47 16.37 35.54
C TYR A 38 36.60 17.25 36.77
N THR A 39 37.82 17.48 37.18
CA THR A 39 38.11 18.41 38.28
C THR A 39 38.51 19.77 37.68
N ASP A 40 37.76 20.79 38.02
CA ASP A 40 38.03 22.15 37.56
C ASP A 40 39.29 22.67 38.28
N PRO A 41 40.36 23.04 37.54
CA PRO A 41 41.61 23.48 38.17
C PRO A 41 41.48 24.83 38.89
N GLY A 42 40.50 25.65 38.54
CA GLY A 42 40.30 26.94 39.20
C GLY A 42 39.62 26.87 40.55
N THR A 43 38.66 25.93 40.70
CA THR A 43 37.88 25.77 41.96
C THR A 43 38.20 24.54 42.71
N ASN A 44 38.99 23.61 42.14
CA ASN A 44 39.35 22.30 42.67
C ASN A 44 38.10 21.45 43.00
N ARG A 45 36.98 21.69 42.32
CA ARG A 45 35.73 20.94 42.47
C ARG A 45 35.56 19.96 41.34
N THR A 46 35.00 18.81 41.65
CA THR A 46 34.60 17.83 40.62
C THR A 46 33.28 18.31 39.99
N VAL A 47 33.31 18.51 38.68
CA VAL A 47 32.14 18.82 37.88
C VAL A 47 31.70 17.54 37.18
N GLN A 48 30.44 17.22 37.33
CA GLN A 48 29.83 16.09 36.61
C GLN A 48 28.61 16.57 35.86
N GLU A 49 28.55 16.26 34.57
CA GLU A 49 27.45 16.58 33.74
C GLU A 49 26.96 15.33 32.99
N SER A 50 25.67 15.11 32.98
CA SER A 50 25.06 13.96 32.29
C SER A 50 23.95 14.44 31.37
N THR A 51 24.07 14.15 30.09
CA THR A 51 23.09 14.56 29.06
C THR A 51 22.82 13.41 28.12
N GLU A 52 21.57 13.30 27.65
CA GLU A 52 21.19 12.36 26.60
C GLU A 52 21.44 13.04 25.24
N SER A 53 22.71 13.20 24.89
CA SER A 53 23.18 14.00 23.73
C SER A 53 23.88 13.17 22.66
N GLY A 54 24.06 11.88 22.89
CA GLY A 54 24.71 11.00 21.92
C GLY A 54 23.72 10.16 21.13
N ARG A 55 24.21 9.63 20.01
CA ARG A 55 23.48 8.65 19.19
C ARG A 55 24.44 7.50 18.84
N TYR A 56 24.01 6.26 19.11
CA TYR A 56 24.76 5.08 18.74
C TYR A 56 24.81 4.91 17.22
N GLY A 57 25.96 4.48 16.73
CA GLY A 57 26.10 4.03 15.35
C GLY A 57 25.29 2.75 15.10
N ASP A 58 24.84 2.57 13.87
CA ASP A 58 23.97 1.43 13.52
C ASP A 58 24.65 0.08 13.80
N GLY A 59 25.95 -0.02 13.51
CA GLY A 59 26.75 -1.22 13.75
C GLY A 59 27.39 -1.32 15.13
N SER A 60 27.20 -0.33 16.00
CA SER A 60 27.79 -0.30 17.34
C SER A 60 27.07 -1.26 18.29
N PRO A 61 27.79 -2.02 19.15
CA PRO A 61 27.14 -2.64 20.27
C PRO A 61 26.48 -1.59 21.17
N LYS A 62 25.29 -1.92 21.69
CA LYS A 62 24.51 -1.03 22.55
C LYS A 62 24.86 -1.33 23.99
N ASP A 63 26.14 -1.13 24.33
CA ASP A 63 26.70 -1.42 25.62
C ASP A 63 27.17 -0.14 26.32
N ASN A 64 27.37 -0.22 27.59
CA ASN A 64 27.98 0.85 28.39
C ASN A 64 29.50 0.83 28.20
N ALA A 65 30.09 2.02 28.15
CA ALA A 65 31.55 2.16 28.08
C ALA A 65 31.98 3.30 29.00
N GLN A 66 33.15 3.17 29.58
CA GLN A 66 33.71 4.23 30.44
C GLN A 66 35.22 4.29 30.32
N GLY A 67 35.79 5.49 30.45
CA GLY A 67 37.22 5.67 30.35
C GLY A 67 37.63 7.14 30.37
N LEU A 68 38.93 7.36 30.31
CA LEU A 68 39.50 8.71 30.13
C LEU A 68 39.41 9.11 28.67
N VAL A 69 39.08 10.35 28.38
CA VAL A 69 38.97 10.84 27.04
C VAL A 69 40.36 11.11 26.47
N GLY A 70 40.62 10.56 25.30
CA GLY A 70 41.84 10.80 24.51
C GLY A 70 41.51 11.44 23.18
N ILE A 71 42.35 12.35 22.74
CA ILE A 71 42.22 13.06 21.45
C ILE A 71 43.42 12.73 20.54
N PRO A 72 43.26 12.84 19.23
CA PRO A 72 44.39 12.63 18.29
C PRO A 72 45.57 13.57 18.62
N GLY A 73 46.74 13.01 18.82
CA GLY A 73 47.96 13.74 19.08
C GLY A 73 48.64 14.18 17.80
N GLY A 74 49.37 15.31 17.87
CA GLY A 74 50.19 15.78 16.74
C GLY A 74 51.62 15.27 16.86
N SER A 75 52.16 14.71 15.80
CA SER A 75 53.58 14.37 15.74
C SER A 75 54.33 15.48 14.94
N GLY A 76 55.32 16.08 15.61
CA GLY A 76 56.33 16.92 14.92
C GLY A 76 55.89 18.36 14.55
N GLY A 77 55.13 19.04 15.40
CA GLY A 77 54.90 20.48 15.25
C GLY A 77 53.78 20.89 14.31
N GLU A 78 53.10 19.96 13.66
CA GLU A 78 51.87 20.26 12.92
C GLU A 78 50.66 20.24 13.86
N ARG A 79 49.66 21.10 13.53
CA ARG A 79 48.41 21.06 14.28
C ARG A 79 47.75 19.71 14.18
N PRO A 80 47.42 19.06 15.28
CA PRO A 80 46.84 17.70 15.20
C PRO A 80 45.52 17.76 14.45
N HIS A 81 45.39 16.88 13.46
CA HIS A 81 44.15 16.70 12.73
C HIS A 81 43.19 15.89 13.59
N MET A 82 42.17 16.54 14.11
CA MET A 82 41.20 15.96 15.07
C MET A 82 40.38 14.84 14.45
N GLU A 83 40.45 14.65 13.14
CA GLU A 83 39.68 13.61 12.44
C GLU A 83 40.16 12.17 12.73
N GLY A 84 41.38 11.99 13.22
CA GLY A 84 41.91 10.65 13.54
C GLY A 84 42.16 9.76 12.34
N CYS A 85 42.48 10.36 11.19
CA CYS A 85 42.58 9.64 9.90
C CYS A 85 43.90 8.93 9.66
N ALA A 86 44.98 9.47 10.22
CA ALA A 86 46.35 8.95 9.92
C ALA A 86 46.52 7.53 10.46
N PRO A 87 46.98 6.58 9.64
CA PRO A 87 47.30 5.23 10.14
C PRO A 87 48.39 5.30 11.23
N GLY A 88 48.16 4.64 12.33
CA GLY A 88 49.13 4.62 13.44
C GLY A 88 49.14 5.84 14.35
N ILE A 89 48.16 6.75 14.16
CA ILE A 89 48.00 7.97 14.98
C ILE A 89 48.06 7.63 16.48
N ASP A 90 48.76 8.46 17.26
CA ASP A 90 48.77 8.36 18.69
C ASP A 90 47.71 9.28 19.32
N TYR A 91 47.28 8.92 20.52
CA TYR A 91 46.23 9.65 21.23
C TYR A 91 46.82 10.22 22.52
N GLU A 92 46.59 11.50 22.73
CA GLU A 92 46.92 12.21 23.98
C GLU A 92 45.77 11.99 24.97
N ILE A 93 46.10 11.36 26.12
CA ILE A 93 45.14 11.02 27.14
C ILE A 93 45.63 11.68 28.45
N PRO A 94 45.10 12.84 28.84
CA PRO A 94 45.47 13.48 30.12
C PRO A 94 45.13 12.55 31.29
N ARG A 95 46.07 12.38 32.19
CA ARG A 95 45.94 11.50 33.36
C ARG A 95 45.95 12.32 34.65
N PRO A 96 45.18 11.92 35.65
CA PRO A 96 45.21 12.59 36.94
C PRO A 96 46.61 12.41 37.61
N PRO A 97 47.08 13.43 38.35
CA PRO A 97 48.36 13.34 39.04
C PRO A 97 48.38 12.16 40.00
N GLY A 98 49.51 11.41 40.01
CA GLY A 98 49.68 10.23 40.83
C GLY A 98 49.30 8.89 40.14
N ALA A 99 48.71 8.91 38.98
CA ALA A 99 48.29 7.68 38.29
C ALA A 99 49.45 6.97 37.52
N GLN A 100 50.67 7.52 37.58
CA GLN A 100 51.82 6.99 36.82
C GLN A 100 52.59 5.86 37.53
N SER A 101 52.35 5.62 38.81
CA SER A 101 53.18 4.73 39.62
C SER A 101 52.58 3.38 40.00
N ALA A 102 51.41 3.07 39.60
CA ALA A 102 50.81 1.79 39.89
C ALA A 102 50.79 0.92 38.64
N GLY A 103 51.57 -0.18 38.70
CA GLY A 103 51.72 -1.17 37.62
C GLY A 103 50.40 -1.84 37.13
N UNK A 104 49.41 -1.12 37.18
CA UNK A 104 48.19 -1.57 36.76
C UNK A 104 48.05 -1.54 35.30
N THR A 105 47.16 -2.25 34.94
CA THR A 105 46.69 -2.19 33.59
C THR A 105 46.35 -0.75 33.17
N PRO A 106 46.72 -0.32 31.96
CA PRO A 106 46.42 1.02 31.53
C PRO A 106 44.90 1.29 31.65
N PRO A 107 44.49 2.45 32.19
CA PRO A 107 43.10 2.73 32.41
C PRO A 107 42.32 2.72 31.07
N SER A 108 41.11 2.22 31.10
CA SER A 108 40.22 2.24 29.94
C SER A 108 40.10 3.69 29.41
N TRP A 109 40.10 3.86 28.08
CA TRP A 109 40.03 5.19 27.48
C TRP A 109 39.08 5.22 26.28
N ILE A 110 38.61 6.41 25.99
CA ILE A 110 37.62 6.68 24.93
C ILE A 110 38.20 7.69 23.93
N ALA A 111 38.20 7.35 22.67
CA ALA A 111 38.68 8.26 21.61
C ALA A 111 37.65 9.30 21.29
N LEU A 112 38.03 10.57 21.29
CA LEU A 112 37.20 11.71 20.82
C LEU A 112 37.79 12.19 19.49
N VAL A 113 37.04 12.03 18.40
CA VAL A 113 37.51 12.37 17.04
C VAL A 113 36.45 13.22 16.30
N ALA A 114 36.92 14.09 15.40
CA ALA A 114 36.04 14.92 14.58
C ALA A 114 35.44 14.12 13.42
N HIS A 115 34.23 14.47 13.04
CA HIS A 115 33.61 13.98 11.78
C HIS A 115 34.35 14.61 10.58
N GLY A 116 34.40 13.90 9.47
CA GLY A 116 35.04 14.39 8.23
C GLY A 116 36.45 13.84 8.02
N GLY A 117 37.09 14.22 6.94
CA GLY A 117 38.45 13.85 6.56
C GLY A 117 38.60 12.47 5.93
N CYS A 118 38.11 11.44 6.58
CA CYS A 118 38.17 10.06 6.08
C CYS A 118 36.93 9.27 6.52
N SER A 119 36.90 7.98 6.15
CA SER A 119 35.74 7.13 6.47
C SER A 119 35.60 6.88 7.98
N LEU A 120 34.36 6.70 8.44
CA LEU A 120 34.09 6.34 9.84
C LEU A 120 34.82 5.04 10.23
N LYS A 121 34.91 4.10 9.29
CA LYS A 121 35.60 2.82 9.47
C LYS A 121 37.07 3.02 9.82
N ASP A 122 37.75 3.91 9.10
CA ASP A 122 39.18 4.17 9.33
C ASP A 122 39.43 4.81 10.70
N LYS A 123 38.60 5.80 11.08
CA LYS A 123 38.68 6.45 12.41
C LYS A 123 38.49 5.43 13.54
N ILE A 124 37.46 4.60 13.41
CA ILE A 124 37.15 3.58 14.44
C ILE A 124 38.28 2.54 14.49
N ALA A 125 38.74 2.07 13.34
CA ALA A 125 39.83 1.09 13.29
C ALA A 125 41.14 1.64 13.89
N ASN A 126 41.45 2.91 13.67
CA ASN A 126 42.65 3.54 14.24
C ASN A 126 42.57 3.62 15.77
N ALA A 127 41.43 4.01 16.35
CA ALA A 127 41.20 4.08 17.77
C ALA A 127 41.20 2.68 18.41
N VAL A 128 40.54 1.71 17.78
CA VAL A 128 40.47 0.32 18.28
C VAL A 128 41.86 -0.33 18.26
N ARG A 129 42.69 -0.08 17.27
CA ARG A 129 44.08 -0.56 17.25
C ARG A 129 44.88 -0.07 18.45
N LYS A 130 44.57 1.10 18.98
CA LYS A 130 45.18 1.67 20.19
C LYS A 130 44.39 1.29 21.49
N ARG A 131 43.52 0.29 21.39
CA ARG A 131 42.72 -0.30 22.50
C ARG A 131 41.75 0.69 23.15
N ALA A 132 41.18 1.60 22.37
CA ALA A 132 40.05 2.45 22.83
C ALA A 132 38.84 1.54 23.16
N ALA A 133 38.22 1.76 24.32
CA ALA A 133 37.01 1.05 24.72
C ALA A 133 35.77 1.57 23.95
N ALA A 134 35.82 2.85 23.57
CA ALA A 134 34.75 3.45 22.78
C ALA A 134 35.33 4.57 21.89
N VAL A 135 34.57 4.93 20.86
CA VAL A 135 34.89 6.04 19.95
C VAL A 135 33.70 7.01 19.94
N VAL A 136 33.96 8.26 20.32
CA VAL A 136 33.00 9.34 20.30
C VAL A 136 33.36 10.23 19.12
N ILE A 137 32.44 10.37 18.18
CA ILE A 137 32.62 11.21 17.00
C ILE A 137 31.79 12.46 17.18
N TYR A 138 32.41 13.64 17.19
CA TYR A 138 31.65 14.89 17.26
C TYR A 138 31.46 15.46 15.86
N ASN A 139 30.27 16.07 15.66
CA ASN A 139 29.85 16.52 14.34
C ASN A 139 30.53 17.84 13.93
N GLU A 140 30.29 18.28 12.70
CA GLU A 140 30.81 19.55 12.16
C GLU A 140 29.99 20.73 12.66
N PRO A 141 30.57 21.96 12.68
CA PRO A 141 29.87 23.17 13.16
C PRO A 141 28.53 23.42 12.51
N ARG A 142 28.44 23.15 11.19
CA ARG A 142 27.23 23.38 10.39
C ARG A 142 26.03 22.56 10.84
N PHE A 143 26.24 21.45 11.55
CA PHE A 143 25.16 20.59 12.03
C PHE A 143 24.72 20.92 13.47
N GLY A 144 25.42 21.82 14.13
CA GLY A 144 25.07 22.25 15.48
C GLY A 144 24.95 21.08 16.46
N ASN A 145 23.82 21.01 17.13
CA ASN A 145 23.57 19.94 18.10
C ASN A 145 23.02 18.63 17.49
N SER A 146 22.84 18.59 16.19
CA SER A 146 22.30 17.40 15.52
C SER A 146 23.34 16.29 15.42
N THR A 147 22.85 15.05 15.49
CA THR A 147 23.66 13.83 15.27
C THR A 147 23.23 13.19 13.95
N LEU A 148 24.23 12.74 13.18
CA LEU A 148 23.99 12.06 11.91
C LEU A 148 23.88 10.56 12.12
N THR A 149 23.20 9.89 11.21
CA THR A 149 23.18 8.43 11.18
C THR A 149 24.56 7.92 10.76
N MET A 150 25.17 7.09 11.61
CA MET A 150 26.49 6.50 11.33
C MET A 150 26.28 5.06 10.88
N SER A 151 26.32 4.85 9.56
CA SER A 151 26.28 3.51 9.00
C SER A 151 27.71 3.10 8.61
N TYR A 152 28.19 2.01 9.21
CA TYR A 152 29.49 1.45 8.91
C TYR A 152 29.42 -0.09 8.93
N ASN A 153 30.10 -0.70 7.98
CA ASN A 153 30.09 -2.15 7.86
C ASN A 153 30.98 -2.83 8.88
N TYR A 154 30.69 -4.09 9.17
CA TYR A 154 31.40 -4.93 10.14
C TYR A 154 32.92 -4.90 9.94
N GLY A 155 33.67 -5.10 11.02
CA GLY A 155 35.14 -5.19 11.00
C GLY A 155 35.86 -4.16 11.87
N THR A 156 35.13 -3.38 12.64
CA THR A 156 35.69 -2.38 13.57
C THR A 156 35.83 -2.89 15.01
N GLY A 157 35.67 -4.21 15.22
CA GLY A 157 35.73 -4.81 16.54
C GLY A 157 34.47 -4.55 17.39
N ASN A 158 34.56 -4.79 18.68
CA ASN A 158 33.46 -4.69 19.64
C ASN A 158 33.41 -3.32 20.36
N ALA A 159 34.06 -2.30 19.81
CA ALA A 159 34.07 -0.97 20.42
C ALA A 159 32.74 -0.27 20.31
N VAL A 160 32.32 0.37 21.38
CA VAL A 160 31.12 1.23 21.39
C VAL A 160 31.42 2.50 20.57
N VAL A 161 30.52 2.84 19.67
CA VAL A 161 30.69 4.03 18.81
C VAL A 161 29.43 4.89 18.90
N ILE A 162 29.63 6.14 19.31
CA ILE A 162 28.54 7.13 19.38
C ILE A 162 28.93 8.40 18.63
N MET A 163 27.91 9.16 18.20
CA MET A 163 28.10 10.52 17.71
C MET A 163 27.45 11.49 18.69
N VAL A 164 28.13 12.61 18.94
CA VAL A 164 27.59 13.74 19.71
C VAL A 164 27.54 14.99 18.81
N GLY A 165 26.72 15.94 19.20
CA GLY A 165 26.66 17.22 18.51
C GLY A 165 27.95 18.00 18.63
N TYR A 166 28.14 18.99 17.74
CA TYR A 166 29.34 19.83 17.70
C TYR A 166 29.62 20.53 19.04
N PRO A 167 28.63 21.19 19.68
CA PRO A 167 28.92 21.93 20.93
C PRO A 167 29.43 21.01 22.07
N LYS A 168 28.80 19.82 22.21
CA LYS A 168 29.22 18.88 23.26
C LYS A 168 30.61 18.30 22.98
N GLY A 169 30.90 18.02 21.71
CA GLY A 169 32.24 17.59 21.31
C GLY A 169 33.30 18.63 21.58
N MET A 170 33.02 19.87 21.26
CA MET A 170 33.96 20.99 21.48
C MET A 170 34.19 21.28 22.94
N GLU A 171 33.15 21.22 23.76
CA GLU A 171 33.26 21.36 25.22
C GLU A 171 34.26 20.34 25.79
N ILE A 172 34.11 19.06 25.45
CA ILE A 172 34.98 18.00 25.92
C ILE A 172 36.41 18.16 25.37
N LEU A 173 36.51 18.50 24.08
CA LEU A 173 37.80 18.71 23.40
C LEU A 173 38.62 19.82 24.04
N GLU A 174 37.98 20.93 24.39
CA GLU A 174 38.66 22.06 25.03
C GLU A 174 39.22 21.73 26.38
N LEU A 175 38.50 20.97 27.21
CA LEU A 175 38.97 20.48 28.49
C LEU A 175 40.20 19.59 28.33
N VAL A 176 40.15 18.63 27.40
CA VAL A 176 41.26 17.66 27.16
C VAL A 176 42.47 18.42 26.59
N ARG A 177 42.28 19.39 25.70
CA ARG A 177 43.39 20.21 25.18
C ARG A 177 44.11 21.03 26.24
N ARG A 178 43.39 21.45 27.30
CA ARG A 178 43.99 22.12 28.45
C ARG A 178 44.75 21.17 29.38
N GLY A 179 44.79 19.85 29.04
CA GLY A 179 45.42 18.83 29.84
C GLY A 179 44.58 18.37 31.01
N ILE A 180 43.30 18.73 31.08
CA ILE A 180 42.41 18.33 32.16
C ILE A 180 41.93 16.90 31.90
N PRO A 181 42.17 15.94 32.87
CA PRO A 181 41.64 14.58 32.70
C PRO A 181 40.11 14.56 32.77
N VAL A 182 39.50 14.19 31.66
CA VAL A 182 38.05 14.02 31.56
C VAL A 182 37.72 12.55 31.58
N ARG A 183 36.96 12.11 32.58
CA ARG A 183 36.40 10.77 32.60
C ARG A 183 35.03 10.81 31.95
N MET A 184 34.79 9.91 30.98
CA MET A 184 33.51 9.83 30.27
C MET A 184 32.88 8.46 30.52
N SER A 185 31.56 8.46 30.70
CA SER A 185 30.75 7.24 30.75
C SER A 185 29.64 7.36 29.71
N ILE A 186 29.52 6.33 28.89
CA ILE A 186 28.50 6.22 27.83
C ILE A 186 27.48 5.17 28.30
N GLY A 187 26.22 5.56 28.33
CA GLY A 187 25.11 4.65 28.69
C GLY A 187 24.04 4.61 27.59
N VAL A 188 23.31 3.50 27.53
CA VAL A 188 22.25 3.33 26.54
C VAL A 188 21.06 4.21 26.93
N GLY A 189 20.62 5.03 26.03
CA GLY A 189 19.44 5.90 26.15
C GLY A 189 18.19 5.27 25.59
N LYS A 190 17.33 6.09 25.04
CA LYS A 190 16.04 5.67 24.50
C LYS A 190 16.18 5.01 23.14
N GLN A 191 15.35 4.01 22.91
CA GLN A 191 15.18 3.41 21.59
C GLN A 191 14.15 4.23 20.80
N HIS A 192 14.51 4.62 19.61
CA HIS A 192 13.63 5.31 18.67
C HIS A 192 13.36 4.39 17.50
N VAL A 193 12.06 4.26 17.13
CA VAL A 193 11.63 3.48 15.99
C VAL A 193 10.92 4.42 15.02
N GLN A 194 11.41 4.52 13.83
CA GLN A 194 10.80 5.36 12.81
C GLN A 194 10.33 4.51 11.65
N UNK A 195 9.35 4.38 11.55
CA UNK A 195 8.85 3.83 10.62
C UNK A 195 9.05 4.52 9.50
N TYR A 196 9.59 4.24 8.73
CA TYR A 196 9.88 4.89 7.47
C TYR A 196 8.94 4.38 6.38
N ILE A 197 7.96 5.18 6.04
CA ILE A 197 7.15 4.97 4.85
C ILE A 197 7.96 5.55 3.69
N SER A 198 8.58 4.68 2.88
CA SER A 198 9.33 5.15 1.72
C SER A 198 8.40 5.92 0.77
N GLY A 199 8.90 6.98 0.16
CA GLY A 199 8.15 7.73 -0.84
C GLY A 199 7.59 6.84 -1.96
N GLN A 200 8.31 5.80 -2.32
CA GLN A 200 7.85 4.79 -3.28
C GLN A 200 6.59 4.06 -2.78
N SER A 201 6.53 3.72 -1.49
CA SER A 201 5.34 3.05 -0.90
C SER A 201 4.11 3.95 -0.98
N VAL A 202 4.26 5.24 -0.72
CA VAL A 202 3.16 6.21 -0.84
C VAL A 202 2.66 6.28 -2.29
N VAL A 203 3.57 6.33 -3.25
CA VAL A 203 3.24 6.34 -4.68
C VAL A 203 2.48 5.07 -5.08
N PHE A 204 2.96 3.89 -4.65
CA PHE A 204 2.29 2.61 -4.95
C PHE A 204 0.88 2.55 -4.35
N VAL A 205 0.69 2.99 -3.11
CA VAL A 205 -0.62 3.03 -2.46
C VAL A 205 -1.55 3.99 -3.20
N SER A 206 -1.05 5.15 -3.61
CA SER A 206 -1.81 6.15 -4.38
C SER A 206 -2.25 5.60 -5.73
N ILE A 207 -1.36 4.96 -6.47
CA ILE A 207 -1.67 4.32 -7.76
C ILE A 207 -2.71 3.22 -7.56
N ALA A 208 -2.54 2.36 -6.57
CA ALA A 208 -3.49 1.28 -6.27
C ALA A 208 -4.88 1.84 -5.93
N PHE A 209 -4.94 2.93 -5.18
CA PHE A 209 -6.21 3.57 -4.83
C PHE A 209 -6.89 4.17 -6.07
N ILE A 210 -6.13 4.86 -6.93
CA ILE A 210 -6.65 5.45 -8.17
C ILE A 210 -7.17 4.35 -9.10
N THR A 211 -6.45 3.24 -9.25
CA THR A 211 -6.89 2.12 -10.10
C THR A 211 -8.16 1.48 -9.58
N MET A 212 -8.31 1.31 -8.28
CA MET A 212 -9.53 0.78 -7.66
C MET A 212 -10.72 1.74 -7.89
N MET A 213 -10.50 3.04 -7.81
CA MET A 213 -11.54 4.04 -8.09
C MET A 213 -12.00 3.98 -9.55
N ILE A 214 -11.06 3.87 -10.49
CA ILE A 214 -11.37 3.77 -11.92
C ILE A 214 -12.19 2.51 -12.21
N ILE A 215 -11.79 1.36 -11.65
CA ILE A 215 -12.50 0.08 -11.81
C ILE A 215 -13.92 0.18 -11.25
N SER A 216 -14.06 0.79 -10.07
CA SER A 216 -15.36 0.99 -9.42
C SER A 216 -16.30 1.87 -10.28
N LEU A 217 -15.77 2.97 -10.82
CA LEU A 217 -16.54 3.86 -11.72
C LEU A 217 -16.94 3.15 -13.02
N ALA A 218 -16.04 2.38 -13.61
CA ALA A 218 -16.33 1.59 -14.81
C ALA A 218 -17.46 0.57 -14.55
N TRP A 219 -17.45 -0.07 -13.38
CA TRP A 219 -18.51 -0.99 -12.94
C TRP A 219 -19.85 -0.29 -12.78
N LEU A 220 -19.86 0.90 -12.18
CA LEU A 220 -21.07 1.70 -12.00
C LEU A 220 -21.65 2.11 -13.36
N ILE A 221 -20.81 2.59 -14.28
CA ILE A 221 -21.22 2.97 -15.64
C ILE A 221 -21.80 1.75 -16.36
N PHE A 222 -21.11 0.61 -16.30
CA PHE A 222 -21.58 -0.65 -16.92
C PHE A 222 -22.95 -1.05 -16.34
N PHE A 223 -23.12 -0.99 -15.03
CA PHE A 223 -24.38 -1.31 -14.37
C PHE A 223 -25.51 -0.37 -14.81
N TYR A 224 -25.21 0.93 -14.92
CA TYR A 224 -26.18 1.92 -15.38
C TYR A 224 -26.60 1.69 -16.83
N ILE A 225 -25.65 1.38 -17.71
CA ILE A 225 -25.92 1.05 -19.13
C ILE A 225 -26.79 -0.20 -19.20
N GLN A 226 -26.46 -1.26 -18.47
CA GLN A 226 -27.24 -2.50 -18.44
C GLN A 226 -28.68 -2.23 -17.95
N ARG A 227 -28.83 -1.45 -16.92
CA ARG A 227 -30.14 -1.09 -16.37
C ARG A 227 -30.95 -0.25 -17.37
N PHE A 228 -30.32 0.68 -18.06
CA PHE A 228 -30.96 1.54 -19.08
C PHE A 228 -31.43 0.71 -20.28
N LEU A 229 -30.58 -0.18 -20.80
CA LEU A 229 -30.92 -1.08 -21.90
C LEU A 229 -32.06 -2.02 -21.53
N TYR A 230 -32.02 -2.59 -20.33
CA TYR A 230 -33.08 -3.48 -19.83
C TYR A 230 -34.41 -2.73 -19.66
N SER A 231 -34.38 -1.53 -19.13
CA SER A 231 -35.58 -0.68 -18.97
C SER A 231 -36.16 -0.28 -20.34
N GLY A 232 -35.29 0.05 -21.28
CA GLY A 232 -35.69 0.38 -22.65
C GLY A 232 -36.35 -0.79 -23.38
N SER A 233 -35.87 -2.02 -23.21
CA SER A 233 -36.45 -3.22 -23.80
C SER A 233 -37.82 -3.54 -23.20
N HIS A 234 -37.99 -3.33 -21.92
CA HIS A 234 -39.28 -3.58 -21.24
C HIS A 234 -40.37 -2.59 -21.68
N PHE A 235 -40.02 -1.34 -21.88
CA PHE A 235 -40.96 -0.30 -22.38
C PHE A 235 -41.38 -0.59 -23.81
N ARG A 236 -40.46 -1.06 -24.66
CA ARG A 236 -40.72 -1.44 -26.05
C ARG A 236 -41.64 -2.65 -26.17
N SER A 237 -41.48 -3.62 -25.26
CA SER A 237 -42.30 -4.84 -25.17
C SER A 237 -43.76 -4.51 -24.81
N GLN A 238 -43.98 -3.52 -23.97
CA GLN A 238 -45.33 -3.11 -23.52
C GLN A 238 -46.14 -2.43 -24.63
N GLY A 239 -45.52 -1.58 -25.44
CA GLY A 239 -46.18 -0.95 -26.61
C GLY A 239 -46.61 -1.98 -27.64
N HIS A 240 -45.77 -2.96 -27.94
CA HIS A 240 -46.09 -4.05 -28.86
C HIS A 240 -47.25 -4.94 -28.36
N ARG A 241 -47.36 -5.13 -27.06
CA ARG A 241 -48.45 -5.94 -26.47
C ARG A 241 -49.82 -5.26 -26.63
N GLU A 242 -49.89 -3.93 -26.47
CA GLU A 242 -51.14 -3.17 -26.66
C GLU A 242 -51.62 -3.23 -28.10
N GLU A 243 -50.73 -3.07 -29.07
CA GLU A 243 -51.05 -3.18 -30.49
C GLU A 243 -51.55 -4.59 -30.84
N THR A 244 -50.93 -5.61 -30.30
CA THR A 244 -51.34 -7.01 -30.48
C THR A 244 -52.74 -7.25 -29.93
N ILE A 245 -53.05 -6.73 -28.75
CA ILE A 245 -54.38 -6.83 -28.12
C ILE A 245 -55.45 -6.16 -28.99
N LYS A 246 -55.15 -4.98 -29.51
CA LYS A 246 -56.08 -4.26 -30.42
C LYS A 246 -56.33 -5.05 -31.71
N ALA A 247 -55.28 -5.61 -32.30
CA ALA A 247 -55.35 -6.43 -33.50
C ALA A 247 -56.16 -7.73 -33.26
N ILE A 248 -55.94 -8.40 -32.14
CA ILE A 248 -56.70 -9.61 -31.74
C ILE A 248 -58.17 -9.26 -31.58
N GLY A 249 -58.49 -8.07 -31.03
CA GLY A 249 -59.88 -7.59 -30.89
C GLY A 249 -60.63 -7.45 -32.19
N GLN A 250 -59.93 -7.22 -33.31
CA GLN A 250 -60.54 -7.08 -34.64
C GLN A 250 -60.82 -8.37 -35.36
N LEU A 251 -60.27 -9.52 -34.87
CA LEU A 251 -60.52 -10.82 -35.45
C LEU A 251 -61.97 -11.24 -35.24
N SER A 252 -62.58 -11.74 -36.33
CA SER A 252 -64.00 -12.18 -36.31
C SER A 252 -64.21 -13.27 -35.27
N LEU A 253 -65.20 -13.05 -34.43
CA LEU A 253 -65.72 -14.01 -33.48
C LEU A 253 -66.90 -14.74 -34.07
N HIS A 254 -66.95 -16.01 -33.90
CA HIS A 254 -68.09 -16.82 -34.31
C HIS A 254 -68.48 -17.76 -33.16
N ILE A 255 -69.80 -17.92 -32.95
CA ILE A 255 -70.31 -18.86 -31.95
C ILE A 255 -70.82 -20.06 -32.71
N VAL A 256 -70.29 -21.21 -32.40
CA VAL A 256 -70.63 -22.49 -33.07
C VAL A 256 -72.08 -22.82 -32.75
N LYS A 257 -72.93 -23.01 -33.79
CA LYS A 257 -74.32 -23.42 -33.71
C LYS A 257 -74.47 -24.90 -34.05
N HIS A 258 -75.56 -25.49 -33.63
CA HIS A 258 -75.84 -26.92 -33.82
C HIS A 258 -75.99 -27.34 -35.28
N GLU A 259 -76.27 -26.38 -36.20
CA GLU A 259 -76.55 -26.63 -37.61
C GLU A 259 -75.55 -25.94 -38.60
N ASP A 260 -74.43 -25.51 -38.14
CA ASP A 260 -73.40 -24.83 -38.96
C ASP A 260 -72.64 -25.83 -39.85
N LYS A 261 -73.37 -26.38 -40.89
CA LYS A 261 -72.76 -27.17 -41.95
C LYS A 261 -71.94 -26.31 -42.94
N GLY A 262 -71.75 -25.01 -42.65
CA GLY A 262 -71.16 -24.05 -43.56
C GLY A 262 -69.84 -23.45 -43.14
N LEU A 263 -69.32 -23.78 -42.01
CA LEU A 263 -67.92 -23.50 -41.70
C LEU A 263 -67.08 -24.48 -42.51
N ASN A 264 -66.38 -23.99 -43.53
CA ASN A 264 -65.32 -24.74 -44.18
C ASN A 264 -64.21 -24.97 -43.14
N VAL A 265 -64.50 -25.84 -42.20
CA VAL A 265 -63.57 -26.27 -41.20
C VAL A 265 -62.90 -27.53 -41.77
N ASP A 266 -61.77 -27.36 -42.39
CA ASP A 266 -60.95 -28.50 -42.84
C ASP A 266 -60.43 -29.33 -41.63
N ALA A 267 -60.87 -28.94 -40.39
CA ALA A 267 -60.55 -29.66 -39.18
C ALA A 267 -61.78 -29.67 -38.24
N GLU A 268 -62.20 -30.82 -37.81
CA GLU A 268 -63.27 -31.03 -36.83
C GLU A 268 -62.87 -30.63 -35.42
N ASN A 269 -61.60 -30.34 -35.20
CA ASN A 269 -61.02 -30.07 -33.88
C ASN A 269 -60.06 -28.84 -33.90
N CYS A 270 -59.91 -28.23 -32.77
CA CYS A 270 -58.96 -27.14 -32.57
C CYS A 270 -57.53 -27.67 -32.49
N ALA A 271 -56.65 -27.24 -33.40
CA ALA A 271 -55.26 -27.71 -33.46
C ALA A 271 -54.41 -27.31 -32.25
N VAL A 272 -54.88 -26.41 -31.36
CA VAL A 272 -54.14 -26.01 -30.16
C VAL A 272 -54.47 -26.92 -28.95
N CYS A 273 -55.75 -27.20 -28.70
CA CYS A 273 -56.17 -28.06 -27.59
C CYS A 273 -56.54 -29.47 -28.01
N ILE A 274 -56.64 -29.74 -29.34
CA ILE A 274 -56.97 -31.04 -29.92
C ILE A 274 -58.41 -31.48 -29.61
N GLU A 275 -59.26 -30.62 -29.09
CA GLU A 275 -60.66 -30.90 -28.79
C GLU A 275 -61.57 -30.49 -29.94
N ASN A 276 -62.65 -31.25 -30.14
CA ASN A 276 -63.69 -30.97 -31.14
C ASN A 276 -64.50 -29.77 -30.74
N TYR A 277 -64.95 -29.02 -31.75
CA TYR A 277 -65.79 -27.84 -31.53
C TYR A 277 -67.20 -28.28 -31.10
N LYS A 278 -67.67 -27.72 -30.00
CA LYS A 278 -69.00 -28.00 -29.43
C LYS A 278 -69.92 -26.82 -29.68
N PRO A 279 -71.26 -27.07 -29.76
CA PRO A 279 -72.21 -25.98 -29.81
C PRO A 279 -72.05 -25.03 -28.64
N LYS A 280 -72.09 -23.72 -28.92
CA LYS A 280 -71.85 -22.60 -28.02
C LYS A 280 -70.37 -22.26 -27.80
N ASP A 281 -69.41 -22.98 -28.40
CA ASP A 281 -68.00 -22.60 -28.31
C ASP A 281 -67.79 -21.27 -29.05
N ILE A 282 -66.95 -20.41 -28.48
CA ILE A 282 -66.58 -19.14 -29.10
C ILE A 282 -65.25 -19.40 -29.83
N VAL A 283 -65.27 -19.22 -31.15
CA VAL A 283 -64.11 -19.45 -31.99
C VAL A 283 -63.68 -18.12 -32.65
N ARG A 284 -62.42 -18.02 -33.00
CA ARG A 284 -61.87 -16.96 -33.82
C ARG A 284 -61.49 -17.50 -35.19
N ILE A 285 -61.84 -16.73 -36.22
CA ILE A 285 -61.46 -17.04 -37.59
C ILE A 285 -60.31 -16.11 -37.98
N LEU A 286 -59.19 -16.68 -38.38
CA LEU A 286 -58.01 -15.93 -38.78
C LEU A 286 -58.13 -15.49 -40.25
N PRO A 287 -57.35 -14.50 -40.73
CA PRO A 287 -57.33 -14.08 -42.15
C PRO A 287 -56.98 -15.22 -43.12
N CYS A 288 -56.25 -16.23 -42.64
CA CYS A 288 -55.94 -17.45 -43.40
C CYS A 288 -57.04 -18.49 -43.33
N LYS A 289 -58.22 -18.14 -42.79
CA LYS A 289 -59.44 -18.98 -42.65
C LYS A 289 -59.32 -20.12 -41.65
N HIS A 290 -58.16 -20.31 -40.99
CA HIS A 290 -58.05 -21.31 -39.88
C HIS A 290 -58.86 -20.84 -38.69
N VAL A 291 -59.49 -21.82 -38.02
CA VAL A 291 -60.38 -21.57 -36.90
C VAL A 291 -59.78 -22.17 -35.62
N PHE A 292 -59.93 -21.48 -34.49
CA PHE A 292 -59.44 -21.93 -33.20
C PHE A 292 -60.39 -21.46 -32.09
N HIS A 293 -60.43 -22.16 -30.98
CA HIS A 293 -61.10 -21.65 -29.78
C HIS A 293 -60.49 -20.33 -29.36
N ARG A 294 -61.34 -19.37 -28.99
CA ARG A 294 -60.89 -18.06 -28.53
C ARG A 294 -59.88 -18.16 -27.40
N HIS A 295 -60.17 -18.98 -26.40
CA HIS A 295 -59.32 -19.15 -25.20
C HIS A 295 -57.99 -19.80 -25.52
N CYS A 296 -57.87 -20.52 -26.64
CA CYS A 296 -56.59 -21.12 -27.08
C CYS A 296 -55.78 -20.12 -27.91
N LEU A 297 -56.45 -19.38 -28.82
CA LEU A 297 -55.79 -18.51 -29.76
C LEU A 297 -55.33 -17.19 -29.20
N ASP A 298 -56.17 -16.55 -28.34
CA ASP A 298 -55.85 -15.23 -27.77
C ASP A 298 -54.50 -15.23 -27.02
N PRO A 299 -54.22 -16.16 -26.10
CA PRO A 299 -52.90 -16.23 -25.46
C PRO A 299 -51.77 -16.53 -26.44
N TRP A 300 -52.02 -17.44 -27.40
CA TRP A 300 -51.01 -17.77 -28.44
C TRP A 300 -50.57 -16.56 -29.25
N LEU A 301 -51.55 -15.76 -29.72
CA LEU A 301 -51.25 -14.57 -30.52
C LEU A 301 -50.54 -13.44 -29.74
N LEU A 302 -50.72 -13.41 -28.43
CA LEU A 302 -50.01 -12.47 -27.57
C LEU A 302 -48.52 -12.75 -27.51
N GLU A 303 -48.17 -14.06 -27.67
CA GLU A 303 -46.76 -14.51 -27.62
C GLU A 303 -46.14 -14.68 -28.99
N HIS A 304 -46.90 -15.17 -29.96
CA HIS A 304 -46.36 -15.73 -31.23
C HIS A 304 -46.85 -15.01 -32.49
N ARG A 305 -47.82 -14.12 -32.46
CA ARG A 305 -48.36 -13.33 -33.59
C ARG A 305 -48.70 -14.09 -34.87
N THR A 306 -48.41 -15.37 -34.94
CA THR A 306 -48.59 -16.19 -36.18
C THR A 306 -49.64 -17.23 -35.98
N CYS A 307 -50.29 -17.62 -37.07
CA CYS A 307 -51.24 -18.78 -37.10
C CYS A 307 -50.52 -20.04 -36.63
N PRO A 308 -51.09 -20.78 -35.66
CA PRO A 308 -50.49 -22.08 -35.19
C PRO A 308 -50.29 -23.10 -36.32
N MET A 309 -51.17 -23.11 -37.32
CA MET A 309 -51.15 -24.10 -38.41
C MET A 309 -50.26 -23.66 -39.58
N CYS A 310 -50.50 -22.51 -40.19
CA CYS A 310 -49.83 -22.11 -41.46
C CYS A 310 -48.73 -21.08 -41.24
N LYS A 311 -48.51 -20.62 -39.98
CA LYS A 311 -47.46 -19.63 -39.60
C LYS A 311 -47.63 -18.25 -40.24
N LEU A 312 -48.80 -17.96 -40.88
CA LEU A 312 -49.09 -16.61 -41.39
C LEU A 312 -49.04 -15.59 -40.25
N ASP A 313 -48.34 -14.44 -40.45
CA ASP A 313 -48.30 -13.35 -39.50
C ASP A 313 -49.67 -12.64 -39.48
N VAL A 314 -50.43 -12.95 -38.43
CA VAL A 314 -51.82 -12.49 -38.30
C VAL A 314 -51.93 -10.99 -38.12
N ILE A 315 -51.00 -10.42 -37.36
CA ILE A 315 -50.98 -8.99 -37.04
C ILE A 315 -50.68 -8.16 -38.30
N LYS A 316 -49.74 -8.63 -39.09
CA LYS A 316 -49.38 -8.02 -40.38
C LYS A 316 -50.53 -8.17 -41.38
N ALA A 317 -51.20 -9.32 -41.42
CA ALA A 317 -52.32 -9.57 -42.34
C ALA A 317 -53.54 -8.71 -42.01
N LEU A 318 -53.68 -8.21 -40.78
CA LEU A 318 -54.72 -7.27 -40.36
C LEU A 318 -54.34 -5.81 -40.62
N GLY A 319 -53.21 -5.54 -41.28
CA GLY A 319 -52.79 -4.20 -41.68
C GLY A 319 -52.04 -3.40 -40.60
N TYR A 320 -51.71 -4.05 -39.49
CA TYR A 320 -50.88 -3.42 -38.48
C TYR A 320 -49.41 -3.54 -38.85
N TRP A 321 -48.84 -2.51 -39.48
CA TRP A 321 -47.45 -2.44 -39.86
C TRP A 321 -46.59 -2.04 -38.65
N VAL A 322 -45.86 -2.95 -38.08
CA VAL A 322 -44.80 -2.63 -37.15
C VAL A 322 -43.57 -2.28 -37.98
N GLY A 323 -43.34 -1.00 -38.13
CA GLY A 323 -42.22 -0.50 -38.91
C GLY A 323 -40.88 -0.91 -38.34
N TRP A 324 -40.22 -1.88 -38.98
CA TRP A 324 -38.79 -2.07 -38.85
C TRP A 324 -38.10 -0.98 -39.66
N LYS A 325 -37.74 0.14 -39.03
CA LYS A 325 -36.72 0.98 -39.63
C LYS A 325 -35.39 0.29 -39.33
N CYS A 326 -34.83 -0.38 -40.32
CA CYS A 326 -33.41 -0.72 -40.31
C CYS A 326 -32.65 0.59 -40.23
N VAL A 327 -32.02 0.88 -39.13
CA VAL A 327 -30.99 1.90 -39.07
C VAL A 327 -29.75 1.24 -39.67
N THR A 328 -29.45 1.59 -40.90
CA THR A 328 -28.15 1.33 -41.51
C THR A 328 -27.07 2.10 -40.75
#